data_313b799721d612e05141bcba2a2987f2
#
_entry.id   313b799721d612e05141bcba2a2987f2
#
_cell.length_a   1.000
_cell.length_b   1.000
_cell.length_c   1.000
_cell.angle_alpha   90.00
_cell.angle_beta   90.00
_cell.angle_gamma   90.00
#
_symmetry.space_group_name_H-M   'P 1'
#
loop_
_entity.id
_entity.type
_entity.pdbx_description
1 polymer ?
#
loop_
_entity_poly.entity_id
_entity_poly.type
_entity_poly.pdbx_seq_one_letter_code
_entity_poly.pdbx_strand_id
1 'polypeptide(L)'
;HTRNLDTGSLTGKAVLSLDMFANQREQMDKWASIGLTPRAFQNVLEDTLCQRPARPSDKPDEKPINKGLLDYMVNQYHDEAIELGETMWAGYNALTHWSTHTMEKGTSTQRQHDVQRQRADKVRDILTSDAWLSLEGVAA
;
A
#
# COMPACT_ATOMS: atom_id res chain seq x y z
N HIS A 1 -14.99 -1.55 9.89
CA HIS A 1 -14.86 -0.77 10.04
C HIS A 1 -14.90 -0.13 9.89
N THR A 2 -14.97 -0.17 9.94
CA THR A 2 -14.77 0.67 10.00
C THR A 2 -14.60 1.16 10.57
N ARG A 3 -14.40 1.18 11.10
CA ARG A 3 -14.29 1.72 11.66
C ARG A 3 -14.42 2.49 11.62
N ASN A 4 -14.62 2.62 11.68
CA ASN A 4 -14.62 3.45 11.81
C ASN A 4 -14.62 4.02 12.10
N LEU A 5 -14.78 3.97 12.00
CA LEU A 5 -14.99 4.77 12.48
C LEU A 5 -14.87 5.15 13.55
N ASP A 6 -14.65 5.31 14.04
CA ASP A 6 -14.77 5.75 15.12
C ASP A 6 -14.25 6.81 15.44
N THR A 7 -14.59 7.73 15.63
CA THR A 7 -13.97 8.71 16.21
C THR A 7 -14.49 10.01 15.90
N GLY A 8 -14.23 11.01 16.52
CA GLY A 8 -14.65 12.33 16.32
C GLY A 8 -16.13 12.57 16.49
N SER A 9 -16.53 13.78 16.31
CA SER A 9 -17.93 14.13 16.30
C SER A 9 -18.69 13.22 15.34
N LEU A 10 -19.70 12.56 15.84
CA LEU A 10 -20.46 11.64 15.03
C LEU A 10 -21.07 12.31 13.81
N THR A 11 -21.57 13.52 13.99
CA THR A 11 -22.20 14.25 12.89
C THR A 11 -21.20 14.64 11.83
N GLY A 12 -20.11 15.26 12.25
CA GLY A 12 -19.05 15.64 11.33
C GLY A 12 -18.46 14.43 10.64
N LYS A 13 -18.33 13.34 11.38
CA LYS A 13 -17.80 12.11 10.82
C LYS A 13 -18.73 11.45 9.84
N ALA A 14 -20.02 11.46 10.10
CA ALA A 14 -20.97 10.89 9.16
C ALA A 14 -20.88 11.60 7.81
N VAL A 15 -20.79 12.92 7.82
CA VAL A 15 -20.62 13.71 6.60
C VAL A 15 -19.29 13.40 5.93
N LEU A 16 -18.20 13.41 6.71
CA LEU A 16 -16.88 13.08 6.19
C LEU A 16 -16.81 11.65 5.64
N SER A 17 -17.51 10.71 6.30
CA SER A 17 -17.53 9.33 5.84
C SER A 17 -18.19 9.19 4.47
N LEU A 18 -19.25 9.93 4.21
CA LEU A 18 -19.90 9.92 2.91
C LEU A 18 -18.98 10.47 1.83
N ASP A 19 -18.32 11.60 2.13
CA ASP A 19 -17.37 12.19 1.19
C ASP A 19 -16.18 11.27 0.96
N MET A 20 -15.65 10.68 2.03
CA MET A 20 -14.54 9.73 1.93
C MET A 20 -14.92 8.51 1.11
N PHE A 21 -16.14 8.01 1.29
CA PHE A 21 -16.61 6.85 0.54
C PHE A 21 -16.70 7.18 -0.96
N ALA A 22 -17.24 8.34 -1.29
CA ALA A 22 -17.32 8.79 -2.68
C ALA A 22 -15.93 8.95 -3.28
N ASN A 23 -15.00 9.57 -2.53
CA ASN A 23 -13.63 9.75 -2.98
C ASN A 23 -12.92 8.42 -3.17
N GLN A 24 -13.13 7.46 -2.28
CA GLN A 24 -12.55 6.13 -2.41
C GLN A 24 -13.07 5.43 -3.67
N ARG A 25 -14.34 5.59 -3.98
CA ARG A 25 -14.92 4.98 -5.17
C ARG A 25 -14.34 5.59 -6.44
N GLU A 26 -14.23 6.91 -6.49
CA GLU A 26 -13.59 7.59 -7.61
C GLU A 26 -12.14 7.13 -7.77
N GLN A 27 -11.43 7.01 -6.66
CA GLN A 27 -10.04 6.58 -6.66
C GLN A 27 -9.92 5.14 -7.13
N MET A 28 -10.84 4.28 -6.68
CA MET A 28 -10.90 2.89 -7.12
C MET A 28 -11.11 2.80 -8.63
N ASP A 29 -12.09 3.54 -9.13
CA ASP A 29 -12.40 3.53 -10.57
C ASP A 29 -11.23 4.04 -11.38
N LYS A 30 -10.57 5.08 -10.90
CA LYS A 30 -9.41 5.64 -11.56
C LYS A 30 -8.27 4.63 -11.63
N TRP A 31 -7.91 4.07 -10.48
CA TRP A 31 -6.79 3.13 -10.42
C TRP A 31 -7.07 1.82 -11.13
N ALA A 32 -8.33 1.40 -11.18
CA ALA A 32 -8.72 0.19 -11.90
C ALA A 32 -8.55 0.36 -13.41
N SER A 33 -8.51 1.59 -13.91
CA SER A 33 -8.35 1.87 -15.34
C SER A 33 -6.90 2.13 -15.73
N ILE A 34 -5.98 2.21 -14.77
CA ILE A 34 -4.57 2.51 -15.06
C ILE A 34 -3.75 1.23 -14.93
N GLY A 35 -3.08 0.85 -16.02
CA GLY A 35 -2.24 -0.34 -16.02
C GLY A 35 -1.00 -0.16 -15.15
N LEU A 36 -0.60 -1.24 -14.51
CA LEU A 36 0.60 -1.27 -13.68
C LEU A 36 1.31 -2.60 -13.92
N THR A 37 2.46 -2.55 -14.59
CA THR A 37 3.22 -3.78 -14.79
C THR A 37 3.85 -4.22 -13.48
N PRO A 38 4.12 -5.53 -13.31
CA PRO A 38 4.82 -6.00 -12.12
C PRO A 38 6.15 -5.30 -11.92
N ARG A 39 6.87 -4.99 -12.99
CA ARG A 39 8.15 -4.29 -12.90
C ARG A 39 7.96 -2.87 -12.38
N ALA A 40 6.93 -2.16 -12.85
CA ALA A 40 6.66 -0.81 -12.38
C ALA A 40 6.27 -0.81 -10.89
N PHE A 41 5.48 -1.79 -10.46
CA PHE A 41 5.14 -1.95 -9.05
C PHE A 41 6.39 -2.22 -8.21
N GLN A 42 7.25 -3.12 -8.69
CA GLN A 42 8.51 -3.41 -8.03
C GLN A 42 9.36 -2.14 -7.87
N ASN A 43 9.46 -1.34 -8.93
CA ASN A 43 10.25 -0.10 -8.89
C ASN A 43 9.70 0.87 -7.83
N VAL A 44 8.39 1.00 -7.73
CA VAL A 44 7.78 1.84 -6.69
C VAL A 44 8.13 1.33 -5.30
N LEU A 45 8.06 0.01 -5.09
CA LEU A 45 8.38 -0.58 -3.79
C LEU A 45 9.85 -0.38 -3.44
N GLU A 46 10.74 -0.50 -4.41
CA GLU A 46 12.18 -0.27 -4.18
C GLU A 46 12.47 1.16 -3.77
N ASP A 47 11.69 2.10 -4.24
CA ASP A 47 11.85 3.51 -3.90
C ASP A 47 11.11 3.92 -2.62
N THR A 48 10.27 3.05 -2.08
CA THR A 48 9.43 3.37 -0.93
C THR A 48 9.53 2.32 0.17
N LEU A 49 8.59 1.37 0.20
CA LEU A 49 8.43 0.43 1.30
C LEU A 49 9.62 -0.49 1.50
N CYS A 50 10.26 -0.91 0.43
CA CYS A 50 11.30 -1.94 0.50
C CYS A 50 12.71 -1.38 0.60
N GLN A 51 12.86 -0.09 0.85
CA GLN A 51 14.17 0.49 1.15
C GLN A 51 14.64 0.02 2.53
N ARG A 52 15.92 -0.15 2.67
CA ARG A 52 16.55 -0.41 3.96
C ARG A 52 17.80 0.45 4.11
N PRO A 53 18.30 0.63 5.34
CA PRO A 53 19.55 1.36 5.51
C PRO A 53 20.70 0.65 4.81
N ALA A 54 21.61 1.44 4.24
CA ALA A 54 22.81 0.90 3.60
C ALA A 54 23.71 0.25 4.66
N ARG A 55 24.38 -0.83 4.26
CA ARG A 55 25.34 -1.55 5.10
C ARG A 55 26.72 -1.47 4.48
N PRO A 56 27.79 -1.59 5.28
CA PRO A 56 29.16 -1.57 4.73
C PRO A 56 29.41 -2.64 3.67
N SER A 57 28.68 -3.76 3.74
CA SER A 57 28.82 -4.86 2.78
C SER A 57 28.08 -4.61 1.45
N ASP A 58 27.25 -3.58 1.38
CA ASP A 58 26.53 -3.27 0.15
C ASP A 58 27.47 -2.71 -0.91
N LYS A 59 27.21 -3.09 -2.17
CA LYS A 59 27.96 -2.52 -3.27
C LYS A 59 27.54 -1.07 -3.50
N PRO A 60 28.50 -0.18 -3.85
CA PRO A 60 28.19 1.24 -3.98
C PRO A 60 27.13 1.58 -5.03
N ASP A 61 26.96 0.73 -6.04
CA ASP A 61 26.05 0.96 -7.15
C ASP A 61 24.70 0.26 -6.98
N GLU A 62 24.50 -0.46 -5.88
CA GLU A 62 23.25 -1.18 -5.64
C GLU A 62 22.38 -0.44 -4.63
N LYS A 63 21.08 -0.42 -4.90
CA LYS A 63 20.10 0.09 -3.93
C LYS A 63 19.98 -0.88 -2.77
N PRO A 64 20.10 -0.39 -1.53
CA PRO A 64 19.82 -1.26 -0.37
C PRO A 64 18.33 -1.58 -0.31
N ILE A 65 17.98 -2.84 -0.52
CA ILE A 65 16.59 -3.28 -0.61
C ILE A 65 16.33 -4.43 0.34
N ASN A 66 15.16 -4.42 0.96
CA ASN A 66 14.65 -5.55 1.72
C ASN A 66 14.01 -6.54 0.74
N LYS A 67 14.78 -7.52 0.29
CA LYS A 67 14.34 -8.47 -0.73
C LYS A 67 13.21 -9.35 -0.26
N GLY A 68 13.21 -9.76 1.00
CA GLY A 68 12.14 -10.61 1.53
C GLY A 68 10.80 -9.91 1.46
N LEU A 69 10.76 -8.64 1.85
CA LEU A 69 9.54 -7.85 1.79
C LEU A 69 9.14 -7.58 0.33
N LEU A 70 10.11 -7.29 -0.52
CA LEU A 70 9.83 -7.04 -1.93
C LEU A 70 9.20 -8.28 -2.58
N ASP A 71 9.77 -9.46 -2.36
CA ASP A 71 9.23 -10.70 -2.90
C ASP A 71 7.82 -10.97 -2.39
N TYR A 72 7.58 -10.74 -1.09
CA TYR A 72 6.26 -10.90 -0.52
C TYR A 72 5.25 -9.99 -1.22
N MET A 73 5.61 -8.73 -1.39
CA MET A 73 4.71 -7.74 -1.99
C MET A 73 4.44 -8.01 -3.46
N VAL A 74 5.46 -8.42 -4.21
CA VAL A 74 5.29 -8.74 -5.62
C VAL A 74 4.40 -9.98 -5.78
N ASN A 75 4.59 -11.00 -4.94
CA ASN A 75 3.73 -12.17 -4.95
C ASN A 75 2.29 -11.82 -4.61
N GLN A 76 2.09 -10.96 -3.63
CA GLN A 76 0.75 -10.51 -3.28
C GLN A 76 0.12 -9.72 -4.43
N TYR A 77 0.90 -8.90 -5.12
CA TYR A 77 0.41 -8.19 -6.29
C TYR A 77 -0.04 -9.16 -7.38
N HIS A 78 0.72 -10.21 -7.65
CA HIS A 78 0.33 -11.21 -8.62
C HIS A 78 -1.00 -11.87 -8.24
N ASP A 79 -1.18 -12.19 -6.97
CA ASP A 79 -2.43 -12.78 -6.50
C ASP A 79 -3.62 -11.82 -6.72
N GLU A 80 -3.44 -10.55 -6.38
CA GLU A 80 -4.50 -9.56 -6.59
C GLU A 80 -4.79 -9.36 -8.07
N ALA A 81 -3.76 -9.38 -8.90
CA ALA A 81 -3.90 -9.15 -10.34
C ALA A 81 -4.64 -10.26 -11.06
N ILE A 82 -4.73 -11.46 -10.48
CA ILE A 82 -5.52 -12.54 -11.08
C ILE A 82 -6.97 -12.10 -11.27
N GLU A 83 -7.55 -11.42 -10.29
CA GLU A 83 -8.93 -10.95 -10.36
C GLU A 83 -9.04 -9.52 -10.87
N LEU A 84 -8.11 -8.67 -10.50
CA LEU A 84 -8.20 -7.23 -10.72
C LEU A 84 -7.44 -6.74 -11.95
N GLY A 85 -6.66 -7.65 -12.58
CA GLY A 85 -5.77 -7.26 -13.67
C GLY A 85 -4.53 -6.55 -13.16
N GLU A 86 -3.57 -6.35 -14.07
CA GLU A 86 -2.34 -5.61 -13.73
C GLU A 86 -2.63 -4.13 -13.75
N THR A 87 -3.14 -3.62 -12.66
CA THR A 87 -3.61 -2.25 -12.52
C THR A 87 -3.11 -1.63 -11.21
N MET A 88 -3.18 -0.30 -11.14
CA MET A 88 -2.88 0.39 -9.88
C MET A 88 -3.82 -0.06 -8.77
N TRP A 89 -5.06 -0.43 -9.12
CA TRP A 89 -6.01 -0.93 -8.13
C TRP A 89 -5.53 -2.24 -7.50
N ALA A 90 -4.97 -3.16 -8.30
CA ALA A 90 -4.37 -4.37 -7.77
C ALA A 90 -3.18 -4.06 -6.86
N GLY A 91 -2.35 -3.09 -7.24
CA GLY A 91 -1.24 -2.65 -6.41
C GLY A 91 -1.70 -2.08 -5.07
N TYR A 92 -2.74 -1.26 -5.09
CA TYR A 92 -3.33 -0.74 -3.87
C TYR A 92 -3.83 -1.87 -2.97
N ASN A 93 -4.50 -2.87 -3.55
CA ASN A 93 -5.00 -4.00 -2.77
C ASN A 93 -3.87 -4.83 -2.18
N ALA A 94 -2.76 -4.98 -2.89
CA ALA A 94 -1.59 -5.66 -2.35
C ALA A 94 -1.04 -4.91 -1.14
N LEU A 95 -0.95 -3.59 -1.21
CA LEU A 95 -0.46 -2.76 -0.10
C LEU A 95 -1.38 -2.86 1.12
N THR A 96 -2.69 -2.75 0.90
CA THR A 96 -3.64 -2.82 2.02
C THR A 96 -3.70 -4.21 2.63
N HIS A 97 -3.57 -5.26 1.80
CA HIS A 97 -3.49 -6.63 2.31
C HIS A 97 -2.31 -6.77 3.27
N TRP A 98 -1.14 -6.30 2.86
CA TRP A 98 0.04 -6.34 3.71
C TRP A 98 -0.18 -5.58 5.02
N SER A 99 -0.86 -4.43 4.97
CA SER A 99 -1.05 -3.62 6.17
C SER A 99 -2.02 -4.24 7.18
N THR A 100 -2.93 -5.09 6.71
CA THR A 100 -3.97 -5.67 7.57
C THR A 100 -3.68 -7.11 8.00
N HIS A 101 -2.81 -7.83 7.28
CA HIS A 101 -2.51 -9.23 7.58
C HIS A 101 -1.19 -9.33 8.34
N THR A 102 -1.26 -9.13 9.66
CA THR A 102 -0.09 -9.11 10.53
C THR A 102 -0.09 -10.28 11.51
N MET A 103 -0.78 -11.35 11.16
CA MET A 103 -1.03 -12.47 12.08
C MET A 103 0.21 -13.30 12.32
N GLU A 104 0.90 -13.04 13.41
CA GLU A 104 1.97 -13.90 13.89
C GLU A 104 1.49 -14.62 15.15
N LYS A 105 1.72 -15.92 15.22
CA LYS A 105 1.33 -16.71 16.39
C LYS A 105 2.07 -16.19 17.62
N GLY A 106 1.34 -16.06 18.72
CA GLY A 106 1.90 -15.60 19.96
C GLY A 106 2.01 -14.10 20.11
N THR A 107 1.65 -13.33 19.09
CA THR A 107 1.66 -11.88 19.16
C THR A 107 0.41 -11.38 19.86
N SER A 108 0.55 -10.46 20.83
CA SER A 108 -0.59 -9.90 21.54
C SER A 108 -1.45 -9.08 20.58
N THR A 109 -2.74 -8.95 20.96
CA THR A 109 -3.68 -8.14 20.18
C THR A 109 -3.21 -6.68 20.06
N GLN A 110 -2.68 -6.13 21.16
CA GLN A 110 -2.17 -4.76 21.16
C GLN A 110 -1.00 -4.60 20.19
N ARG A 111 -0.10 -5.57 20.18
CA ARG A 111 1.05 -5.54 19.27
C ARG A 111 0.59 -5.61 17.80
N GLN A 112 -0.41 -6.45 17.52
CA GLN A 112 -0.97 -6.55 16.18
C GLN A 112 -1.58 -5.22 15.73
N HIS A 113 -2.33 -4.55 16.63
CA HIS A 113 -2.92 -3.25 16.32
C HIS A 113 -1.85 -2.20 16.05
N ASP A 114 -0.78 -2.20 16.84
CA ASP A 114 0.32 -1.25 16.65
C ASP A 114 1.02 -1.46 15.31
N VAL A 115 1.27 -2.71 14.95
CA VAL A 115 1.91 -3.05 13.67
C VAL A 115 0.99 -2.65 12.52
N GLN A 116 -0.30 -2.94 12.61
CA GLN A 116 -1.25 -2.56 11.57
C GLN A 116 -1.31 -1.06 11.37
N ARG A 117 -1.29 -0.31 12.47
CA ARG A 117 -1.28 1.16 12.39
C ARG A 117 -0.02 1.68 11.72
N GLN A 118 1.13 1.15 12.10
CA GLN A 118 2.40 1.54 11.49
C GLN A 118 2.41 1.22 10.00
N ARG A 119 1.91 0.05 9.62
CA ARG A 119 1.85 -0.34 8.21
C ARG A 119 0.85 0.51 7.43
N ALA A 120 -0.29 0.85 8.03
CA ALA A 120 -1.27 1.73 7.40
C ALA A 120 -0.68 3.11 7.12
N ASP A 121 0.13 3.64 8.05
CA ASP A 121 0.81 4.91 7.85
C ASP A 121 1.80 4.83 6.69
N LYS A 122 2.54 3.73 6.58
CA LYS A 122 3.46 3.52 5.48
C LYS A 122 2.73 3.42 4.14
N VAL A 123 1.60 2.75 4.11
CA VAL A 123 0.79 2.66 2.88
C VAL A 123 0.33 4.05 2.46
N ARG A 124 -0.14 4.85 3.42
CA ARG A 124 -0.55 6.22 3.12
C ARG A 124 0.61 7.03 2.53
N ASP A 125 1.79 6.88 3.11
CA ASP A 125 2.98 7.58 2.61
C ASP A 125 3.31 7.16 1.18
N ILE A 126 3.17 5.87 0.86
CA ILE A 126 3.40 5.37 -0.50
C ILE A 126 2.37 5.96 -1.46
N LEU A 127 1.10 5.95 -1.09
CA LEU A 127 0.02 6.40 -1.96
C LEU A 127 0.08 7.90 -2.24
N THR A 128 0.78 8.66 -1.42
CA THR A 128 0.99 10.10 -1.62
C THR A 128 2.39 10.42 -2.14
N SER A 129 3.21 9.40 -2.39
CA SER A 129 4.57 9.59 -2.88
C SER A 129 4.60 9.91 -4.37
N ASP A 130 5.65 10.58 -4.80
CA ASP A 130 5.87 10.86 -6.21
C ASP A 130 5.98 9.56 -7.03
N ALA A 131 6.61 8.54 -6.45
CA ALA A 131 6.77 7.26 -7.14
C ALA A 131 5.42 6.65 -7.52
N TRP A 132 4.45 6.69 -6.61
CA TRP A 132 3.11 6.15 -6.88
C TRP A 132 2.31 7.09 -7.77
N LEU A 133 2.30 8.38 -7.46
CA LEU A 133 1.48 9.34 -8.18
C LEU A 133 1.93 9.54 -9.63
N SER A 134 3.21 9.35 -9.91
CA SER A 134 3.71 9.46 -11.29
C SER A 134 3.14 8.37 -12.20
N LEU A 135 2.68 7.26 -11.64
CA LEU A 135 2.03 6.21 -12.43
C LEU A 135 0.74 6.73 -13.07
N GLU A 136 0.05 7.63 -12.39
CA GLU A 136 -1.18 8.23 -12.93
C GLU A 136 -0.89 9.11 -14.14
N GLY A 137 0.22 9.83 -14.09
CA GLY A 137 0.62 10.71 -15.18
C GLY A 137 1.05 9.96 -16.43
N VAL A 138 1.68 8.81 -16.28
CA VAL A 138 2.13 8.00 -17.40
C VAL A 138 0.95 7.48 -18.21
N ALA A 139 -0.18 7.22 -17.56
CA ALA A 139 -1.37 6.68 -18.21
C ALA A 139 -2.19 7.74 -18.93
N ALA A 140 -1.91 8.99 -18.64
CA ALA A 140 -2.64 10.10 -19.28
C ALA A 140 -2.10 10.38 -20.73
#